data_0bbd7c0845aa2a6223dd8e7e80d5c191
#
_entry.id   0bbd7c0845aa2a6223dd8e7e80d5c191
#
_cell.length_a   1.000
_cell.length_b   1.000
_cell.length_c   1.000
_cell.angle_alpha   90.00
_cell.angle_beta   90.00
_cell.angle_gamma   90.00
#
_symmetry.space_group_name_H-M   'P 1'
#
loop_
_entity.id
_entity.type
_entity.pdbx_description
1 polymer ?
#
loop_
_entity_poly.entity_id
_entity_poly.type
_entity_poly.pdbx_seq_one_letter_code
_entity_poly.pdbx_strand_id
1 'polypeptide(L)'
;MRKFVQSIALKAKTIMKKILLLTVALAICSVSAASAARIRVRVQNFTFQPATINAHVGDIIIWRFVNGMHTTTSTSVPAGAQTWNAPIDSTHTQFRYRLQVAGTYQYQCNFHFAQGMVGTINVTAASLGKAQPATN
;
A
#
# COMPACT_ATOMS: atom_id res chain seq x y z
N MET A 1 36.09 -52.32 13.57
CA MET A 1 34.85 -51.83 14.16
C MET A 1 34.86 -50.32 14.45
N ARG A 2 35.88 -49.74 15.10
CA ARG A 2 35.94 -48.31 15.43
C ARG A 2 35.85 -47.33 14.23
N LYS A 3 36.53 -47.63 13.11
CA LYS A 3 36.52 -46.77 11.89
C LYS A 3 35.15 -46.71 11.19
N PHE A 4 34.38 -47.81 11.26
CA PHE A 4 33.05 -47.88 10.65
C PHE A 4 32.01 -47.02 11.43
N VAL A 5 32.07 -47.10 12.77
CA VAL A 5 31.19 -46.27 13.63
C VAL A 5 31.49 -44.78 13.50
N GLN A 6 32.77 -44.40 13.37
CA GLN A 6 33.14 -42.98 13.13
C GLN A 6 32.66 -42.44 11.77
N SER A 7 32.68 -43.27 10.72
CA SER A 7 32.20 -42.89 9.40
C SER A 7 30.68 -42.64 9.39
N ILE A 8 29.91 -43.47 10.12
CA ILE A 8 28.46 -43.30 10.23
C ILE A 8 28.13 -42.03 11.02
N ALA A 9 28.83 -41.76 12.12
CA ALA A 9 28.63 -40.55 12.92
C ALA A 9 28.97 -39.27 12.16
N LEU A 10 29.99 -39.29 11.31
CA LEU A 10 30.37 -38.15 10.48
C LEU A 10 29.32 -37.86 9.37
N LYS A 11 28.80 -38.88 8.71
CA LYS A 11 27.73 -38.79 7.76
C LYS A 11 26.43 -38.25 8.37
N ALA A 12 26.06 -38.72 9.56
CA ALA A 12 24.89 -38.27 10.30
C ALA A 12 24.98 -36.76 10.67
N LYS A 13 26.15 -36.30 11.14
CA LYS A 13 26.40 -34.86 11.41
C LYS A 13 26.28 -34.00 10.17
N THR A 14 26.77 -34.47 9.04
CA THR A 14 26.68 -33.73 7.75
C THR A 14 25.25 -33.63 7.26
N ILE A 15 24.47 -34.72 7.38
CA ILE A 15 23.06 -34.74 7.00
C ILE A 15 22.24 -33.82 7.91
N MET A 16 22.45 -33.85 9.22
CA MET A 16 21.79 -32.95 10.16
C MET A 16 22.08 -31.47 9.88
N LYS A 17 23.33 -31.11 9.56
CA LYS A 17 23.68 -29.73 9.16
C LYS A 17 22.98 -29.32 7.90
N LYS A 18 22.87 -30.18 6.89
CA LYS A 18 22.15 -29.89 5.65
C LYS A 18 20.66 -29.71 5.88
N ILE A 19 20.04 -30.55 6.71
CA ILE A 19 18.61 -30.43 7.08
C ILE A 19 18.37 -29.14 7.85
N LEU A 20 19.22 -28.78 8.81
CA LEU A 20 19.10 -27.53 9.57
C LEU A 20 19.24 -26.29 8.68
N LEU A 21 20.18 -26.30 7.73
CA LEU A 21 20.33 -25.21 6.74
C LEU A 21 19.12 -25.09 5.81
N LEU A 22 18.53 -26.22 5.40
CA LEU A 22 17.33 -26.23 4.54
C LEU A 22 16.09 -25.70 5.30
N THR A 23 15.92 -26.06 6.58
CA THR A 23 14.81 -25.58 7.40
C THR A 23 14.92 -24.08 7.71
N VAL A 24 16.13 -23.56 7.94
CA VAL A 24 16.37 -22.12 8.13
C VAL A 24 16.11 -21.35 6.83
N ALA A 25 16.52 -21.88 5.68
CA ALA A 25 16.25 -21.25 4.38
C ALA A 25 14.73 -21.19 4.05
N LEU A 26 13.96 -22.21 4.43
CA LEU A 26 12.51 -22.26 4.19
C LEU A 26 11.74 -21.30 5.11
N ALA A 27 12.25 -21.02 6.32
CA ALA A 27 11.62 -20.10 7.27
C ALA A 27 11.71 -18.61 6.86
N ILE A 28 12.65 -18.25 5.98
CA ILE A 28 12.87 -16.85 5.56
C ILE A 28 11.93 -16.42 4.41
N CYS A 29 11.21 -17.33 3.77
CA CYS A 29 10.43 -17.07 2.57
C CYS A 29 8.96 -16.65 2.80
N SER A 30 8.54 -16.39 4.04
CA SER A 30 7.20 -15.91 4.38
C SER A 30 7.15 -14.37 4.35
N VAL A 31 7.61 -13.73 3.28
CA VAL A 31 7.34 -12.30 3.06
C VAL A 31 5.88 -12.18 2.62
N SER A 32 5.01 -11.89 3.56
CA SER A 32 3.62 -11.53 3.27
C SER A 32 3.63 -10.24 2.44
N ALA A 33 3.39 -10.36 1.15
CA ALA A 33 3.24 -9.19 0.27
C ALA A 33 1.96 -8.45 0.70
N ALA A 34 2.12 -7.33 1.39
CA ALA A 34 1.00 -6.41 1.64
C ALA A 34 0.46 -5.95 0.28
N SER A 35 -0.75 -6.38 -0.07
CA SER A 35 -1.41 -5.98 -1.31
C SER A 35 -1.83 -4.52 -1.20
N ALA A 36 -1.39 -3.69 -2.14
CA ALA A 36 -1.80 -2.29 -2.24
C ALA A 36 -3.31 -2.21 -2.53
N ALA A 37 -4.06 -1.56 -1.66
CA ALA A 37 -5.48 -1.34 -1.86
C ALA A 37 -5.72 -0.28 -2.95
N ARG A 38 -6.85 -0.40 -3.65
CA ARG A 38 -7.32 0.59 -4.63
C ARG A 38 -8.57 1.26 -4.09
N ILE A 39 -8.43 2.51 -3.67
CA ILE A 39 -9.49 3.29 -3.06
C ILE A 39 -10.07 4.23 -4.10
N ARG A 40 -11.36 4.12 -4.36
CA ARG A 40 -12.06 4.95 -5.36
C ARG A 40 -12.73 6.13 -4.70
N VAL A 41 -12.54 7.32 -5.30
CA VAL A 41 -13.20 8.57 -4.95
C VAL A 41 -14.09 8.98 -6.12
N ARG A 42 -15.37 9.10 -5.91
CA ARG A 42 -16.32 9.65 -6.89
C ARG A 42 -16.22 11.17 -6.90
N VAL A 43 -16.15 11.75 -8.09
CA VAL A 43 -16.04 13.19 -8.29
C VAL A 43 -17.33 13.67 -8.95
N GLN A 44 -18.17 14.37 -8.20
CA GLN A 44 -19.52 14.76 -8.63
C GLN A 44 -20.11 15.89 -7.79
N ASN A 45 -21.03 16.68 -8.35
CA ASN A 45 -21.89 17.62 -7.61
C ASN A 45 -21.13 18.45 -6.56
N PHE A 46 -19.98 19.00 -6.94
CA PHE A 46 -19.09 19.79 -6.08
C PHE A 46 -18.59 19.04 -4.83
N THR A 47 -18.48 17.70 -4.90
CA THR A 47 -17.99 16.85 -3.79
C THR A 47 -17.03 15.77 -4.26
N PHE A 48 -16.11 15.40 -3.36
CA PHE A 48 -15.36 14.15 -3.40
C PHE A 48 -16.05 13.15 -2.48
N GLN A 49 -16.29 11.93 -2.94
CA GLN A 49 -16.96 10.92 -2.12
C GLN A 49 -16.21 9.58 -2.13
N PRO A 50 -15.61 9.17 -1.00
CA PRO A 50 -15.58 9.89 0.29
C PRO A 50 -14.67 11.12 0.25
N ALA A 51 -14.95 12.13 1.09
CA ALA A 51 -14.12 13.32 1.24
C ALA A 51 -12.91 13.07 2.16
N THR A 52 -13.05 12.17 3.13
CA THR A 52 -11.96 11.74 4.02
C THR A 52 -11.65 10.27 3.79
N ILE A 53 -10.37 9.96 3.61
CA ILE A 53 -9.87 8.63 3.31
C ILE A 53 -8.81 8.26 4.36
N ASN A 54 -8.89 7.04 4.89
CA ASN A 54 -7.81 6.43 5.66
C ASN A 54 -7.16 5.35 4.80
N ALA A 55 -5.85 5.41 4.65
CA ALA A 55 -5.08 4.55 3.74
C ALA A 55 -3.72 4.19 4.33
N HIS A 56 -2.97 3.34 3.64
CA HIS A 56 -1.62 2.94 3.99
C HIS A 56 -0.64 3.32 2.87
N VAL A 57 0.62 3.48 3.23
CA VAL A 57 1.69 3.60 2.24
C VAL A 57 1.64 2.40 1.28
N GLY A 58 1.67 2.70 -0.02
CA GLY A 58 1.54 1.72 -1.10
C GLY A 58 0.15 1.71 -1.75
N ASP A 59 -0.89 2.15 -1.07
CA ASP A 59 -2.25 2.21 -1.62
C ASP A 59 -2.36 3.20 -2.79
N ILE A 60 -3.37 2.99 -3.63
CA ILE A 60 -3.62 3.80 -4.82
C ILE A 60 -4.99 4.46 -4.69
N ILE A 61 -5.01 5.79 -4.68
CA ILE A 61 -6.23 6.57 -4.78
C ILE A 61 -6.60 6.74 -6.25
N ILE A 62 -7.88 6.54 -6.56
CA ILE A 62 -8.41 6.64 -7.93
C ILE A 62 -9.62 7.60 -7.90
N TRP A 63 -9.42 8.83 -8.34
CA TRP A 63 -10.53 9.74 -8.58
C TRP A 63 -11.23 9.35 -9.87
N ARG A 64 -12.55 9.24 -9.81
CA ARG A 64 -13.39 8.81 -10.92
C ARG A 64 -14.46 9.85 -11.20
N PHE A 65 -14.50 10.26 -12.44
CA PHE A 65 -15.52 11.16 -12.98
C PHE A 65 -16.92 10.53 -12.85
N VAL A 66 -17.89 11.34 -12.43
CA VAL A 66 -19.31 11.02 -12.46
C VAL A 66 -20.05 12.06 -13.27
N ASN A 67 -19.90 13.36 -12.97
CA ASN A 67 -20.48 14.46 -13.73
C ASN A 67 -19.73 15.77 -13.49
N GLY A 68 -20.02 16.80 -14.29
CA GLY A 68 -19.47 18.15 -14.12
C GLY A 68 -18.05 18.31 -14.69
N MET A 69 -17.41 19.39 -14.32
CA MET A 69 -16.01 19.71 -14.65
C MET A 69 -15.27 20.00 -13.36
N HIS A 70 -14.27 19.21 -13.05
CA HIS A 70 -13.56 19.24 -11.78
C HIS A 70 -12.05 19.12 -11.98
N THR A 71 -11.31 19.33 -10.90
CA THR A 71 -9.93 18.91 -10.75
C THR A 71 -9.78 18.13 -9.47
N THR A 72 -8.70 17.36 -9.36
CA THR A 72 -8.12 16.96 -8.09
C THR A 72 -6.73 17.58 -8.01
N THR A 73 -6.51 18.45 -7.04
CA THR A 73 -5.30 19.26 -6.92
C THR A 73 -4.83 19.24 -5.48
N SER A 74 -3.62 18.75 -5.23
CA SER A 74 -3.03 18.73 -3.88
C SER A 74 -2.76 20.16 -3.40
N THR A 75 -3.18 20.47 -2.17
CA THR A 75 -2.91 21.75 -1.50
C THR A 75 -1.84 21.60 -0.42
N SER A 76 -1.73 20.41 0.19
CA SER A 76 -0.70 20.05 1.15
C SER A 76 -0.38 18.56 1.04
N VAL A 77 0.91 18.23 1.07
CA VAL A 77 1.40 16.85 1.09
C VAL A 77 2.52 16.69 2.11
N PRO A 78 2.74 15.49 2.66
CA PRO A 78 3.87 15.22 3.55
C PRO A 78 5.22 15.49 2.87
N ALA A 79 6.24 15.83 3.65
CA ALA A 79 7.59 16.03 3.14
C ALA A 79 8.09 14.78 2.37
N GLY A 80 8.58 14.98 1.15
CA GLY A 80 9.02 13.91 0.25
C GLY A 80 7.92 13.30 -0.62
N ALA A 81 6.65 13.64 -0.41
CA ALA A 81 5.57 13.24 -1.30
C ALA A 81 5.48 14.18 -2.52
N GLN A 82 5.04 13.65 -3.65
CA GLN A 82 4.83 14.45 -4.86
C GLN A 82 3.47 15.16 -4.82
N THR A 83 3.42 16.39 -5.30
CA THR A 83 2.17 17.11 -5.54
C THR A 83 1.52 16.66 -6.84
N TRP A 84 0.22 16.92 -7.00
CA TRP A 84 -0.51 16.65 -8.24
C TRP A 84 -1.50 17.76 -8.56
N ASN A 85 -1.83 17.88 -9.83
CA ASN A 85 -2.93 18.69 -10.35
C ASN A 85 -3.45 18.00 -11.61
N ALA A 86 -4.67 17.46 -11.55
CA ALA A 86 -5.24 16.67 -12.64
C ALA A 86 -6.70 17.06 -12.91
N PRO A 87 -7.11 17.23 -14.18
CA PRO A 87 -8.50 17.40 -14.54
C PRO A 87 -9.28 16.09 -14.32
N ILE A 88 -10.55 16.24 -13.94
CA ILE A 88 -11.52 15.16 -13.84
C ILE A 88 -12.82 15.62 -14.50
N ASP A 89 -13.03 15.19 -15.73
CA ASP A 89 -14.13 15.58 -16.60
C ASP A 89 -14.53 14.44 -17.55
N SER A 90 -15.39 14.70 -18.51
CA SER A 90 -15.85 13.68 -19.47
C SER A 90 -14.73 13.16 -20.40
N THR A 91 -13.64 13.91 -20.57
CA THR A 91 -12.47 13.51 -21.38
C THR A 91 -11.35 12.91 -20.52
N HIS A 92 -11.27 13.32 -19.25
CA HIS A 92 -10.33 12.82 -18.24
C HIS A 92 -11.09 12.09 -17.14
N THR A 93 -11.58 10.89 -17.44
CA THR A 93 -12.54 10.18 -16.59
C THR A 93 -11.94 9.58 -15.31
N GLN A 94 -10.62 9.61 -15.15
CA GLN A 94 -9.94 9.16 -13.92
C GLN A 94 -8.53 9.72 -13.79
N PHE A 95 -8.11 9.89 -12.54
CA PHE A 95 -6.72 10.13 -12.14
C PHE A 95 -6.32 9.13 -11.06
N ARG A 96 -5.04 8.72 -11.02
CA ARG A 96 -4.51 7.76 -10.05
C ARG A 96 -3.28 8.32 -9.39
N TYR A 97 -3.23 8.19 -8.06
CA TYR A 97 -2.07 8.60 -7.27
C TYR A 97 -1.69 7.49 -6.30
N ARG A 98 -0.41 7.08 -6.31
CA ARG A 98 0.12 6.12 -5.37
C ARG A 98 0.65 6.83 -4.14
N LEU A 99 0.19 6.43 -2.96
CA LEU A 99 0.64 6.96 -1.68
C LEU A 99 2.01 6.38 -1.32
N GLN A 100 3.05 7.19 -1.34
CA GLN A 100 4.43 6.75 -1.09
C GLN A 100 4.94 7.16 0.29
N VAL A 101 4.35 8.16 0.92
CA VAL A 101 4.78 8.75 2.19
C VAL A 101 3.63 8.75 3.17
N ALA A 102 3.88 8.36 4.42
CA ALA A 102 2.90 8.47 5.50
C ALA A 102 2.69 9.93 5.90
N GLY A 103 1.48 10.29 6.33
CA GLY A 103 1.09 11.64 6.72
C GLY A 103 -0.24 12.06 6.14
N THR A 104 -0.62 13.31 6.31
CA THR A 104 -1.89 13.85 5.83
C THR A 104 -1.69 14.60 4.51
N TYR A 105 -2.47 14.23 3.51
CA TYR A 105 -2.59 14.89 2.22
C TYR A 105 -3.89 15.65 2.19
N GLN A 106 -3.86 16.91 1.76
CA GLN A 106 -5.05 17.72 1.51
C GLN A 106 -5.14 18.05 0.01
N TYR A 107 -6.34 18.05 -0.53
CA TYR A 107 -6.59 18.36 -1.93
C TYR A 107 -7.94 19.05 -2.11
N GLN A 108 -8.12 19.69 -3.25
CA GLN A 108 -9.32 20.44 -3.61
C GLN A 108 -9.65 20.33 -5.08
N CYS A 109 -10.85 20.77 -5.44
CA CYS A 109 -11.21 21.13 -6.81
C CYS A 109 -10.93 22.62 -7.02
N ASN A 110 -10.10 22.98 -8.02
CA ASN A 110 -9.75 24.37 -8.27
C ASN A 110 -10.95 25.25 -8.69
N PHE A 111 -12.00 24.64 -9.25
CA PHE A 111 -13.20 25.37 -9.65
C PHE A 111 -14.21 25.54 -8.52
N HIS A 112 -14.22 24.62 -7.54
CA HIS A 112 -15.30 24.52 -6.56
C HIS A 112 -14.82 24.49 -5.11
N PHE A 113 -13.55 24.91 -4.84
CA PHE A 113 -13.03 24.93 -3.46
C PHE A 113 -13.83 25.92 -2.57
N ALA A 114 -14.31 27.05 -3.16
CA ALA A 114 -15.13 28.02 -2.44
C ALA A 114 -16.51 27.47 -2.02
N GLN A 115 -16.98 26.40 -2.68
CA GLN A 115 -18.19 25.66 -2.31
C GLN A 115 -17.89 24.49 -1.36
N GLY A 116 -16.65 24.38 -0.86
CA GLY A 116 -16.25 23.33 0.06
C GLY A 116 -15.85 22.00 -0.61
N MET A 117 -15.57 22.00 -1.92
CA MET A 117 -15.09 20.79 -2.60
C MET A 117 -13.62 20.52 -2.28
N VAL A 118 -13.40 19.92 -1.11
CA VAL A 118 -12.10 19.58 -0.55
C VAL A 118 -12.06 18.13 -0.10
N GLY A 119 -10.85 17.57 0.02
CA GLY A 119 -10.67 16.20 0.49
C GLY A 119 -9.39 16.03 1.32
N THR A 120 -9.38 15.00 2.15
CA THR A 120 -8.25 14.65 3.02
C THR A 120 -7.94 13.17 2.92
N ILE A 121 -6.65 12.82 2.86
CA ILE A 121 -6.18 11.45 2.90
C ILE A 121 -5.21 11.32 4.07
N ASN A 122 -5.56 10.49 5.05
CA ASN A 122 -4.71 10.15 6.19
C ASN A 122 -3.99 8.84 5.88
N VAL A 123 -2.68 8.91 5.73
CA VAL A 123 -1.84 7.77 5.35
C VAL A 123 -1.00 7.31 6.52
N THR A 124 -1.17 6.07 6.92
CA THR A 124 -0.32 5.40 7.90
C THR A 124 0.76 4.55 7.22
N ALA A 125 1.77 4.12 7.97
CA ALA A 125 2.78 3.20 7.44
C ALA A 125 2.13 1.95 6.81
N ALA A 126 2.84 1.29 5.89
CA ALA A 126 2.35 0.05 5.28
C ALA A 126 1.94 -0.93 6.38
N SER A 127 0.75 -1.52 6.27
CA SER A 127 0.35 -2.59 7.18
C SER A 127 1.24 -3.80 6.91
N LEU A 128 2.19 -4.03 7.80
CA LEU A 128 2.85 -5.33 7.88
C LEU A 128 1.73 -6.31 8.24
N GLY A 129 1.37 -7.21 7.31
CA GLY A 129 0.27 -8.13 7.48
C GLY A 129 0.35 -8.75 8.88
N LYS A 130 -0.68 -8.57 9.71
CA LYS A 130 -0.81 -9.32 10.94
C LYS A 130 -0.80 -10.79 10.55
N ALA A 131 0.25 -11.50 10.93
CA ALA A 131 0.22 -12.95 10.93
C ALA A 131 -1.01 -13.34 11.77
N GLN A 132 -2.02 -13.89 11.11
CA GLN A 132 -3.18 -14.42 11.81
C GLN A 132 -2.69 -15.58 12.67
N PRO A 133 -2.91 -15.57 14.00
CA PRO A 133 -2.51 -16.70 14.83
C PRO A 133 -3.20 -17.94 14.27
N ALA A 134 -2.43 -19.00 14.03
CA ALA A 134 -2.97 -20.29 13.66
C ALA A 134 -3.92 -20.73 14.79
N THR A 135 -5.21 -20.81 14.50
CA THR A 135 -6.18 -21.45 15.40
C THR A 135 -5.95 -22.95 15.30
N ASN A 136 -5.44 -23.52 16.39
CA ASN A 136 -5.41 -24.97 16.59
C ASN A 136 -6.86 -25.50 16.70
#